data_8caa8ab3ca4df6cc3321346f7488adcb
#
_entry.id   8caa8ab3ca4df6cc3321346f7488adcb
#
_cell.length_a   1.000
_cell.length_b   1.000
_cell.length_c   1.000
_cell.angle_alpha   90.00
_cell.angle_beta   90.00
_cell.angle_gamma   90.00
#
_symmetry.space_group_name_H-M   'P 1'
#
loop_
_entity.id
_entity.type
_entity.pdbx_description
1 polymer ?
#
loop_
_entity_poly.entity_id
_entity_poly.type
_entity_poly.pdbx_seq_one_letter_code
_entity_poly.pdbx_strand_id
1 'polypeptide(L)'
;MAIKGTLARLLVDEWDLSCETAEIAVTTAISEEDCTTLCATAAEYTPVLPSISIEQNGYMNQVDEEGSFEKELYDRLGVEGCFVAAAFGIDEVDCPVYVLDSTFGASMEIQAPATGIITLNGSWGQGQGGHRGYRLHSGEVAATGPLAGVDFGVAGTVGGEGYLFVHSITGTALEATIALQSATTQGGTYSNLATFTVSAPGAYKVSW
;
A
#
# COMPACT_ATOMS: atom_id res chain seq x y z
N MET A 1 -10.23 -5.54 19.70
CA MET A 1 -11.41 -4.93 19.05
C MET A 1 -11.38 -5.37 17.59
N ALA A 2 -12.48 -5.77 16.98
CA ALA A 2 -12.49 -6.14 15.55
C ALA A 2 -12.64 -4.88 14.69
N ILE A 3 -11.81 -4.75 13.66
CA ILE A 3 -11.88 -3.66 12.68
C ILE A 3 -12.97 -4.01 11.66
N LYS A 4 -13.83 -3.05 11.33
CA LYS A 4 -14.87 -3.24 10.32
C LYS A 4 -14.25 -3.15 8.91
N GLY A 5 -14.66 -4.04 8.01
CA GLY A 5 -14.21 -4.03 6.62
C GLY A 5 -14.46 -2.70 5.86
N THR A 6 -15.51 -1.95 6.25
CA THR A 6 -15.80 -0.62 5.70
C THR A 6 -14.73 0.45 6.01
N LEU A 7 -13.78 0.13 6.88
CA LEU A 7 -12.64 0.99 7.21
C LEU A 7 -11.36 0.58 6.46
N ALA A 8 -11.45 -0.34 5.53
CA ALA A 8 -10.34 -0.69 4.66
C ALA A 8 -10.26 0.25 3.45
N ARG A 9 -9.03 0.51 2.98
CA ARG A 9 -8.73 1.29 1.78
C ARG A 9 -7.78 0.53 0.87
N LEU A 10 -8.01 0.66 -0.42
CA LEU A 10 -7.09 0.22 -1.46
C LEU A 10 -6.66 1.41 -2.29
N LEU A 11 -5.37 1.70 -2.27
CA LEU A 11 -4.75 2.80 -2.97
C LEU A 11 -3.84 2.26 -4.06
N VAL A 12 -3.94 2.81 -5.25
CA VAL A 12 -3.08 2.49 -6.39
C VAL A 12 -2.57 3.80 -6.96
N ASP A 13 -1.29 4.09 -6.74
CA ASP A 13 -0.67 5.38 -7.07
C ASP A 13 -1.50 6.58 -6.53
N GLU A 14 -2.07 7.42 -7.40
CA GLU A 14 -2.94 8.54 -7.04
C GLU A 14 -4.41 8.16 -6.79
N TRP A 15 -4.80 6.91 -7.05
CA TRP A 15 -6.20 6.50 -7.04
C TRP A 15 -6.61 5.79 -5.75
N ASP A 16 -7.76 6.15 -5.21
CA ASP A 16 -8.44 5.43 -4.13
C ASP A 16 -9.56 4.56 -4.72
N LEU A 17 -9.27 3.27 -4.90
CA LEU A 17 -10.19 2.30 -5.48
C LEU A 17 -11.17 1.69 -4.46
N SER A 18 -11.19 2.18 -3.25
CA SER A 18 -11.98 1.60 -2.15
C SER A 18 -13.49 1.62 -2.40
N CYS A 19 -13.98 2.63 -3.14
CA CYS A 19 -15.42 2.76 -3.42
C CYS A 19 -15.95 1.71 -4.39
N GLU A 20 -15.09 1.11 -5.20
CA GLU A 20 -15.44 0.04 -6.15
C GLU A 20 -15.09 -1.35 -5.61
N THR A 21 -14.37 -1.40 -4.48
CA THR A 21 -13.88 -2.62 -3.85
C THR A 21 -14.86 -3.12 -2.80
N ALA A 22 -15.33 -4.36 -2.97
CA ALA A 22 -16.17 -5.05 -2.00
C ALA A 22 -15.35 -5.84 -0.98
N GLU A 23 -14.19 -6.36 -1.39
CA GLU A 23 -13.30 -7.17 -0.56
C GLU A 23 -11.84 -6.95 -0.93
N ILE A 24 -10.99 -6.90 0.08
CA ILE A 24 -9.54 -6.84 -0.04
C ILE A 24 -8.95 -8.00 0.75
N ALA A 25 -8.16 -8.83 0.10
CA ALA A 25 -7.40 -9.88 0.75
C ALA A 25 -5.89 -9.59 0.62
N VAL A 26 -5.16 -9.66 1.72
CA VAL A 26 -3.70 -9.55 1.74
C VAL A 26 -3.14 -10.88 2.18
N THR A 27 -2.36 -11.50 1.33
CA THR A 27 -1.69 -12.77 1.62
C THR A 27 -0.19 -12.52 1.77
N THR A 28 0.36 -12.93 2.91
CA THR A 28 1.81 -12.97 3.12
C THR A 28 2.22 -14.42 3.19
N ALA A 29 3.15 -14.83 2.33
CA ALA A 29 3.65 -16.19 2.26
C ALA A 29 5.18 -16.21 2.30
N ILE A 30 5.73 -17.28 2.86
CA ILE A 30 7.16 -17.60 2.82
C ILE A 30 7.27 -18.91 2.07
N SER A 31 8.01 -18.93 0.97
CA SER A 31 8.32 -20.16 0.28
C SER A 31 9.50 -20.83 0.97
N GLU A 32 9.55 -22.15 0.88
CA GLU A 32 10.66 -22.97 1.40
C GLU A 32 11.37 -23.60 0.22
N GLU A 33 12.68 -23.53 0.22
CA GLU A 33 13.51 -24.26 -0.75
C GLU A 33 14.09 -25.53 -0.08
N ASP A 34 14.01 -26.64 -0.80
CA ASP A 34 14.63 -27.90 -0.40
C ASP A 34 16.15 -27.79 -0.55
N CYS A 35 16.84 -27.80 0.56
CA CYS A 35 18.29 -27.79 0.64
C CYS A 35 18.86 -29.15 1.11
N THR A 36 18.09 -30.21 1.00
CA THR A 36 18.48 -31.55 1.40
C THR A 36 19.73 -32.03 0.63
N THR A 37 20.77 -32.36 1.36
CA THR A 37 22.00 -32.92 0.77
C THR A 37 21.90 -34.43 0.64
N LEU A 38 22.74 -35.01 -0.23
CA LEU A 38 22.79 -36.47 -0.40
C LEU A 38 23.20 -37.24 0.87
N CYS A 39 23.76 -36.56 1.87
CA CYS A 39 24.16 -37.14 3.14
C CYS A 39 23.11 -36.83 4.26
N ALA A 40 22.04 -36.10 3.99
CA ALA A 40 21.04 -35.81 4.96
C ALA A 40 20.20 -37.05 5.29
N THR A 41 19.85 -37.21 6.55
CA THR A 41 18.98 -38.31 7.03
C THR A 41 17.51 -37.92 7.06
N ALA A 42 17.21 -36.65 6.81
CA ALA A 42 15.87 -36.08 6.72
C ALA A 42 15.85 -34.95 5.69
N ALA A 43 14.68 -34.59 5.17
CA ALA A 43 14.53 -33.44 4.32
C ALA A 43 14.80 -32.14 5.12
N GLU A 44 15.59 -31.27 4.53
CA GLU A 44 15.96 -29.96 5.08
C GLU A 44 15.41 -28.86 4.19
N TYR A 45 14.72 -27.87 4.79
CA TYR A 45 14.12 -26.74 4.08
C TYR A 45 14.63 -25.43 4.63
N THR A 46 14.91 -24.50 3.74
CA THR A 46 15.32 -23.14 4.09
C THR A 46 14.25 -22.15 3.65
N PRO A 47 13.76 -21.27 4.55
CA PRO A 47 12.83 -20.22 4.16
C PRO A 47 13.51 -19.23 3.21
N VAL A 48 12.83 -18.89 2.13
CA VAL A 48 13.24 -17.83 1.20
C VAL A 48 12.52 -16.53 1.54
N LEU A 49 12.72 -15.49 0.72
CA LEU A 49 12.13 -14.18 0.95
C LEU A 49 10.61 -14.24 1.05
N PRO A 50 10.02 -13.52 2.00
CA PRO A 50 8.56 -13.42 2.11
C PRO A 50 8.01 -12.71 0.87
N SER A 51 6.84 -13.16 0.42
CA SER A 51 6.05 -12.52 -0.62
C SER A 51 4.76 -11.97 -0.04
N ILE A 52 4.33 -10.83 -0.56
CA ILE A 52 3.02 -10.25 -0.26
C ILE A 52 2.26 -10.12 -1.57
N SER A 53 0.99 -10.52 -1.58
CA SER A 53 0.07 -10.26 -2.67
C SER A 53 -1.19 -9.59 -2.12
N ILE A 54 -1.78 -8.73 -2.94
CA ILE A 54 -3.05 -8.07 -2.63
C ILE A 54 -4.06 -8.52 -3.68
N GLU A 55 -5.15 -9.09 -3.23
CA GLU A 55 -6.28 -9.46 -4.06
C GLU A 55 -7.44 -8.52 -3.77
N GLN A 56 -8.15 -8.18 -4.82
CA GLN A 56 -9.26 -7.26 -4.81
C GLN A 56 -10.44 -7.86 -5.54
N ASN A 57 -11.60 -7.84 -4.90
CA ASN A 57 -12.88 -8.18 -5.51
C ASN A 57 -13.80 -6.97 -5.40
N GLY A 58 -14.46 -6.60 -6.49
CA GLY A 58 -15.30 -5.41 -6.53
C GLY A 58 -16.35 -5.46 -7.61
N TYR A 59 -16.91 -4.30 -7.86
CA TYR A 59 -17.96 -4.11 -8.85
C TYR A 59 -17.44 -3.27 -10.01
N MET A 60 -17.81 -3.66 -11.21
CA MET A 60 -17.54 -2.88 -12.40
C MET A 60 -18.53 -1.71 -12.45
N ASN A 61 -18.09 -0.53 -12.03
CA ASN A 61 -18.94 0.64 -11.91
C ASN A 61 -18.90 1.50 -13.18
N GLN A 62 -17.70 1.75 -13.70
CA GLN A 62 -17.45 2.51 -14.91
C GLN A 62 -16.41 1.78 -15.77
N VAL A 63 -16.52 1.94 -17.07
CA VAL A 63 -15.62 1.30 -18.03
C VAL A 63 -14.76 2.38 -18.66
N ASP A 64 -13.45 2.13 -18.71
CA ASP A 64 -12.46 2.99 -19.39
C ASP A 64 -12.43 4.45 -18.87
N GLU A 65 -12.72 4.65 -17.58
CA GLU A 65 -12.59 5.94 -16.91
C GLU A 65 -11.37 5.92 -15.99
N GLU A 66 -10.54 6.97 -16.07
CA GLU A 66 -9.37 7.12 -15.20
C GLU A 66 -9.77 7.08 -13.73
N GLY A 67 -9.04 6.29 -12.94
CA GLY A 67 -9.35 6.05 -11.53
C GLY A 67 -10.42 4.99 -11.28
N SER A 68 -10.95 4.32 -12.32
CA SER A 68 -11.78 3.15 -12.15
C SER A 68 -10.94 1.89 -11.90
N PHE A 69 -11.46 0.95 -11.11
CA PHE A 69 -10.77 -0.30 -10.83
C PHE A 69 -10.41 -1.07 -12.12
N GLU A 70 -11.33 -1.12 -13.06
CA GLU A 70 -11.12 -1.83 -14.32
C GLU A 70 -9.93 -1.24 -15.09
N LYS A 71 -9.93 0.06 -15.33
CA LYS A 71 -8.89 0.71 -16.11
C LYS A 71 -7.53 0.67 -15.41
N GLU A 72 -7.49 0.99 -14.13
CA GLU A 72 -6.25 1.03 -13.37
C GLU A 72 -5.58 -0.35 -13.30
N LEU A 73 -6.36 -1.42 -13.18
CA LEU A 73 -5.85 -2.78 -13.19
C LEU A 73 -5.42 -3.21 -14.60
N TYR A 74 -6.24 -2.92 -15.63
CA TYR A 74 -5.98 -3.31 -17.01
C TYR A 74 -4.69 -2.67 -17.55
N ASP A 75 -4.51 -1.37 -17.34
CA ASP A 75 -3.35 -0.63 -17.84
C ASP A 75 -2.05 -1.09 -17.16
N ARG A 76 -2.15 -1.70 -15.97
CA ARG A 76 -1.00 -2.19 -15.21
C ARG A 76 -0.79 -3.71 -15.28
N LEU A 77 -1.57 -4.43 -16.10
CA LEU A 77 -1.37 -5.88 -16.29
C LEU A 77 0.02 -6.15 -16.87
N GLY A 78 0.88 -6.76 -16.06
CA GLY A 78 2.24 -7.11 -16.43
C GLY A 78 3.20 -5.91 -16.59
N VAL A 79 2.75 -4.70 -16.22
CA VAL A 79 3.56 -3.47 -16.27
C VAL A 79 4.00 -3.11 -14.87
N GLU A 80 5.29 -3.24 -14.59
CA GLU A 80 5.88 -2.88 -13.31
C GLU A 80 5.98 -1.37 -13.12
N GLY A 81 5.99 -0.93 -11.86
CA GLY A 81 6.32 0.44 -11.47
C GLY A 81 5.25 1.17 -10.69
N CYS A 82 4.06 0.58 -10.48
CA CYS A 82 3.05 1.19 -9.61
C CYS A 82 3.25 0.81 -8.13
N PHE A 83 2.67 1.62 -7.26
CA PHE A 83 2.59 1.35 -5.83
C PHE A 83 1.15 1.00 -5.46
N VAL A 84 0.98 -0.08 -4.73
CA VAL A 84 -0.34 -0.50 -4.24
C VAL A 84 -0.31 -0.63 -2.73
N ALA A 85 -1.28 -0.02 -2.05
CA ALA A 85 -1.40 -0.12 -0.60
C ALA A 85 -2.79 -0.58 -0.17
N ALA A 86 -2.83 -1.59 0.71
CA ALA A 86 -4.01 -2.00 1.44
C ALA A 86 -3.90 -1.53 2.89
N ALA A 87 -4.75 -0.57 3.28
CA ALA A 87 -4.80 -0.03 4.63
C ALA A 87 -6.05 -0.50 5.35
N PHE A 88 -5.90 -0.93 6.60
CA PHE A 88 -7.01 -1.43 7.41
C PHE A 88 -7.21 -0.52 8.64
N GLY A 89 -8.39 0.08 8.77
CA GLY A 89 -8.73 1.00 9.87
C GLY A 89 -8.47 2.46 9.54
N ILE A 90 -9.27 3.02 8.63
CA ILE A 90 -9.08 4.37 8.05
C ILE A 90 -9.03 5.51 9.07
N ASP A 91 -9.75 5.39 10.19
CA ASP A 91 -9.90 6.48 11.16
C ASP A 91 -8.89 6.40 12.31
N GLU A 92 -8.04 5.36 12.33
CA GLU A 92 -7.08 5.15 13.41
C GLU A 92 -5.65 5.26 12.87
N VAL A 93 -4.81 6.05 13.50
CA VAL A 93 -3.35 5.99 13.42
C VAL A 93 -2.92 4.65 13.99
N ASP A 94 -1.82 4.09 13.58
CA ASP A 94 -1.30 2.76 13.98
C ASP A 94 -1.97 1.55 13.30
N CYS A 95 -2.93 1.77 12.42
CA CYS A 95 -3.49 0.66 11.67
C CYS A 95 -2.49 0.05 10.70
N PRO A 96 -2.49 -1.28 10.56
CA PRO A 96 -1.58 -1.94 9.64
C PRO A 96 -1.88 -1.55 8.18
N VAL A 97 -0.81 -1.29 7.46
CA VAL A 97 -0.82 -1.03 6.02
C VAL A 97 0.15 -2.00 5.36
N TYR A 98 -0.27 -2.58 4.27
CA TYR A 98 0.56 -3.42 3.41
C TYR A 98 0.79 -2.67 2.11
N VAL A 99 2.05 -2.50 1.73
CA VAL A 99 2.45 -1.77 0.52
C VAL A 99 3.22 -2.71 -0.38
N LEU A 100 2.85 -2.75 -1.65
CA LEU A 100 3.62 -3.38 -2.71
C LEU A 100 4.38 -2.28 -3.46
N ASP A 101 5.70 -2.47 -3.55
CA ASP A 101 6.62 -1.54 -4.19
C ASP A 101 6.93 -1.99 -5.62
N SER A 102 6.84 -1.07 -6.57
CA SER A 102 7.08 -1.35 -7.99
C SER A 102 6.31 -2.58 -8.49
N THR A 103 5.05 -2.65 -8.11
CA THR A 103 4.16 -3.78 -8.38
C THR A 103 3.55 -3.70 -9.79
N PHE A 104 2.77 -4.69 -10.13
CA PHE A 104 2.04 -4.82 -11.39
C PHE A 104 0.71 -5.52 -11.18
N GLY A 105 -0.26 -5.29 -12.07
CA GLY A 105 -1.46 -6.10 -12.16
C GLY A 105 -1.10 -7.53 -12.58
N ALA A 106 -1.35 -8.51 -11.73
CA ALA A 106 -0.98 -9.90 -11.98
C ALA A 106 -2.12 -10.70 -12.64
N SER A 107 -3.36 -10.38 -12.31
CA SER A 107 -4.53 -11.00 -12.96
C SER A 107 -5.73 -10.06 -12.92
N MET A 108 -6.61 -10.25 -13.89
CA MET A 108 -7.90 -9.57 -13.99
C MET A 108 -8.95 -10.57 -14.50
N GLU A 109 -10.08 -10.64 -13.83
CA GLU A 109 -11.22 -11.47 -14.23
C GLU A 109 -12.51 -10.68 -14.13
N ILE A 110 -13.26 -10.61 -15.23
CA ILE A 110 -14.58 -9.98 -15.27
C ILE A 110 -15.64 -11.09 -15.33
N GLN A 111 -16.58 -11.04 -14.40
CA GLN A 111 -17.71 -11.96 -14.36
C GLN A 111 -19.00 -11.18 -14.63
N ALA A 112 -19.66 -11.47 -15.75
CA ALA A 112 -20.89 -10.84 -16.17
C ALA A 112 -22.04 -11.85 -16.21
N PRO A 113 -22.76 -12.06 -15.09
CA PRO A 113 -23.89 -12.97 -15.05
C PRO A 113 -25.05 -12.41 -15.88
N ALA A 114 -25.88 -13.29 -16.46
CA ALA A 114 -27.04 -12.88 -17.25
C ALA A 114 -28.05 -12.05 -16.44
N THR A 115 -28.10 -12.26 -15.13
CA THR A 115 -28.89 -11.49 -14.18
C THR A 115 -28.00 -11.15 -12.99
N GLY A 116 -27.81 -9.86 -12.72
CA GLY A 116 -27.00 -9.43 -11.58
C GLY A 116 -26.02 -8.31 -11.94
N ILE A 117 -25.11 -8.04 -11.01
CA ILE A 117 -24.10 -7.00 -11.14
C ILE A 117 -22.83 -7.65 -11.73
N ILE A 118 -22.16 -6.94 -12.63
CA ILE A 118 -20.86 -7.35 -13.13
C ILE A 118 -19.83 -7.17 -12.01
N THR A 119 -19.09 -8.23 -11.72
CA THR A 119 -18.02 -8.21 -10.74
C THR A 119 -16.67 -8.26 -11.44
N LEU A 120 -15.68 -7.65 -10.80
CA LEU A 120 -14.31 -7.59 -11.25
C LEU A 120 -13.41 -8.10 -10.12
N ASN A 121 -12.61 -9.09 -10.42
CA ASN A 121 -11.58 -9.62 -9.53
C ASN A 121 -10.22 -9.29 -10.09
N GLY A 122 -9.32 -8.85 -9.25
CA GLY A 122 -7.97 -8.53 -9.62
C GLY A 122 -6.96 -8.93 -8.56
N SER A 123 -5.73 -9.13 -8.97
CA SER A 123 -4.62 -9.32 -8.07
C SER A 123 -3.43 -8.47 -8.46
N TRP A 124 -2.71 -8.01 -7.45
CA TRP A 124 -1.49 -7.22 -7.56
C TRP A 124 -0.32 -8.10 -7.13
N GLY A 125 0.64 -8.25 -8.03
CA GLY A 125 1.83 -9.05 -7.80
C GLY A 125 2.94 -8.24 -7.15
N GLN A 126 3.80 -8.90 -6.38
CA GLN A 126 4.96 -8.27 -5.80
C GLN A 126 6.01 -8.01 -6.89
N GLY A 127 6.37 -6.74 -7.09
CA GLY A 127 7.47 -6.33 -7.95
C GLY A 127 8.80 -6.39 -7.20
N GLN A 128 9.24 -5.25 -6.67
CA GLN A 128 10.52 -5.16 -5.94
C GLN A 128 10.42 -5.52 -4.46
N GLY A 129 9.24 -5.43 -3.85
CA GLY A 129 9.06 -5.81 -2.46
C GLY A 129 7.63 -5.60 -1.96
N GLY A 130 7.32 -6.31 -0.88
CA GLY A 130 6.10 -6.11 -0.12
C GLY A 130 6.46 -5.77 1.33
N HIS A 131 5.85 -4.71 1.86
CA HIS A 131 6.17 -4.16 3.16
C HIS A 131 4.92 -4.09 4.03
N ARG A 132 5.08 -4.40 5.31
CA ARG A 132 4.07 -4.15 6.31
C ARG A 132 4.51 -2.97 7.17
N GLY A 133 3.66 -1.97 7.26
CA GLY A 133 3.92 -0.77 8.05
C GLY A 133 2.69 -0.29 8.79
N TYR A 134 2.73 0.97 9.17
CA TYR A 134 1.66 1.65 9.89
C TYR A 134 1.33 2.95 9.21
N ARG A 135 0.04 3.32 9.25
CA ARG A 135 -0.41 4.60 8.74
C ARG A 135 -0.07 5.71 9.72
N LEU A 136 0.60 6.74 9.22
CA LEU A 136 0.96 7.93 10.00
C LEU A 136 -0.08 9.05 9.86
N HIS A 137 -0.66 9.20 8.68
CA HIS A 137 -1.65 10.24 8.39
C HIS A 137 -2.60 9.81 7.28
N SER A 138 -3.81 10.37 7.28
CA SER A 138 -4.74 10.35 6.15
C SER A 138 -5.60 11.60 6.19
N GLY A 139 -5.95 12.13 5.04
CA GLY A 139 -6.79 13.30 4.87
C GLY A 139 -6.07 14.50 4.28
N GLU A 140 -6.77 15.61 4.20
CA GLU A 140 -6.28 16.86 3.63
C GLU A 140 -5.20 17.51 4.51
N VAL A 141 -4.16 18.01 3.89
CA VAL A 141 -3.14 18.86 4.51
C VAL A 141 -3.30 20.27 3.96
N ALA A 142 -4.11 21.09 4.65
CA ALA A 142 -4.49 22.43 4.20
C ALA A 142 -3.54 23.54 4.67
N ALA A 143 -2.65 23.28 5.60
CA ALA A 143 -1.76 24.28 6.18
C ALA A 143 -0.36 23.71 6.47
N THR A 144 0.62 24.62 6.50
CA THR A 144 1.97 24.28 6.95
C THR A 144 1.97 24.07 8.48
N GLY A 145 2.50 22.94 8.91
CA GLY A 145 2.63 22.63 10.34
C GLY A 145 2.82 21.14 10.62
N PRO A 146 3.08 20.78 11.87
CA PRO A 146 3.22 19.38 12.25
C PRO A 146 1.85 18.68 12.22
N LEU A 147 1.83 17.47 11.69
CA LEU A 147 0.73 16.53 11.79
C LEU A 147 0.84 15.74 13.11
N ALA A 148 -0.26 15.04 13.47
CA ALA A 148 -0.24 14.18 14.66
C ALA A 148 0.84 13.10 14.52
N GLY A 149 1.64 12.92 15.57
CA GLY A 149 2.67 11.89 15.61
C GLY A 149 2.15 10.56 16.14
N VAL A 150 2.81 9.49 15.74
CA VAL A 150 2.56 8.12 16.22
C VAL A 150 3.68 7.72 17.17
N ASP A 151 3.33 7.17 18.31
CA ASP A 151 4.28 6.61 19.26
C ASP A 151 4.48 5.11 18.99
N PHE A 152 5.64 4.74 18.48
CA PHE A 152 6.00 3.33 18.26
C PHE A 152 6.66 2.66 19.48
N GLY A 153 6.79 3.39 20.60
CA GLY A 153 7.26 2.90 21.88
C GLY A 153 8.78 2.74 21.96
N VAL A 154 9.43 2.11 21.00
CA VAL A 154 10.88 1.87 21.02
C VAL A 154 11.56 2.54 19.83
N ALA A 155 12.59 3.32 20.10
CA ALA A 155 13.42 3.90 19.04
C ALA A 155 14.14 2.80 18.27
N GLY A 156 13.86 2.72 16.98
CA GLY A 156 14.61 1.87 16.04
C GLY A 156 15.97 2.50 15.72
N THR A 157 16.99 1.67 15.57
CA THR A 157 18.33 2.10 15.12
C THR A 157 18.59 1.72 13.66
N VAL A 158 17.62 1.08 13.02
CA VAL A 158 17.68 0.62 11.62
C VAL A 158 16.93 1.62 10.76
N GLY A 159 17.41 1.86 9.55
CA GLY A 159 16.70 2.67 8.56
C GLY A 159 15.30 2.15 8.26
N GLY A 160 14.53 2.93 7.55
CA GLY A 160 13.15 2.59 7.21
C GLY A 160 12.74 3.15 5.85
N GLU A 161 11.53 2.87 5.48
CA GLU A 161 10.90 3.36 4.26
C GLU A 161 9.59 4.05 4.58
N GLY A 162 9.35 5.16 3.90
CA GLY A 162 8.09 5.90 3.96
C GLY A 162 7.44 5.94 2.60
N TYR A 163 6.13 5.76 2.58
CA TYR A 163 5.31 5.81 1.37
C TYR A 163 4.24 6.88 1.55
N LEU A 164 4.04 7.68 0.51
CA LEU A 164 3.07 8.76 0.48
C LEU A 164 2.22 8.64 -0.79
N PHE A 165 0.91 8.51 -0.62
CA PHE A 165 -0.08 8.47 -1.70
C PHE A 165 -0.79 9.81 -1.74
N VAL A 166 -0.74 10.49 -2.88
CA VAL A 166 -1.30 11.83 -3.09
C VAL A 166 -2.36 11.76 -4.18
N HIS A 167 -3.61 11.92 -3.81
CA HIS A 167 -4.75 11.84 -4.75
C HIS A 167 -4.98 13.14 -5.50
N SER A 168 -4.71 14.28 -4.86
CA SER A 168 -4.87 15.59 -5.51
C SER A 168 -4.00 16.65 -4.85
N ILE A 169 -3.61 17.64 -5.65
CA ILE A 169 -2.94 18.86 -5.19
C ILE A 169 -3.77 20.04 -5.69
N THR A 170 -4.21 20.90 -4.78
CA THR A 170 -4.96 22.11 -5.10
C THR A 170 -4.26 23.34 -4.55
N GLY A 171 -4.26 24.44 -5.28
CA GLY A 171 -3.66 25.69 -4.84
C GLY A 171 -2.81 26.36 -5.93
N THR A 172 -2.18 27.44 -5.55
CA THR A 172 -1.31 28.23 -6.45
C THR A 172 0.16 27.77 -6.44
N ALA A 173 0.59 27.07 -5.39
CA ALA A 173 1.90 26.43 -5.33
C ALA A 173 1.73 24.97 -5.75
N LEU A 174 2.39 24.60 -6.86
CA LEU A 174 2.33 23.23 -7.41
C LEU A 174 3.36 22.29 -6.77
N GLU A 175 3.97 22.68 -5.66
CA GLU A 175 4.96 21.86 -4.97
C GLU A 175 4.72 21.92 -3.46
N ALA A 176 4.71 20.75 -2.83
CA ALA A 176 4.63 20.58 -1.40
C ALA A 176 5.82 19.77 -0.89
N THR A 177 6.38 20.20 0.24
CA THR A 177 7.43 19.46 0.94
C THR A 177 6.85 18.85 2.21
N ILE A 178 6.87 17.52 2.30
CA ILE A 178 6.36 16.76 3.43
C ILE A 178 7.54 16.04 4.09
N ALA A 179 7.85 16.42 5.33
CA ALA A 179 8.94 15.83 6.09
C ALA A 179 8.43 14.69 6.98
N LEU A 180 9.07 13.53 6.86
CA LEU A 180 8.96 12.46 7.84
C LEU A 180 9.96 12.75 8.96
N GLN A 181 9.46 12.81 10.19
CA GLN A 181 10.25 13.23 11.34
C GLN A 181 10.17 12.20 12.46
N SER A 182 11.20 12.13 13.28
CA SER A 182 11.22 11.34 14.51
C SER A 182 11.64 12.17 15.71
N ALA A 183 11.23 11.75 16.89
CA ALA A 183 11.69 12.23 18.17
C ALA A 183 11.90 11.05 19.12
N THR A 184 12.79 11.19 20.08
CA THR A 184 13.07 10.16 21.09
C THR A 184 11.97 10.04 22.15
N THR A 185 11.13 11.07 22.26
CA THR A 185 9.98 11.12 23.18
C THR A 185 8.82 11.84 22.51
N GLN A 186 7.61 11.43 22.82
CA GLN A 186 6.40 12.12 22.34
C GLN A 186 6.41 13.59 22.82
N GLY A 187 6.24 14.53 21.88
CA GLY A 187 6.32 15.97 22.15
C GLY A 187 7.74 16.53 22.33
N GLY A 188 8.77 15.72 22.10
CA GLY A 188 10.16 16.14 22.08
C GLY A 188 10.53 16.94 20.83
N THR A 189 11.83 17.23 20.69
CA THR A 189 12.35 17.88 19.47
C THR A 189 12.38 16.86 18.33
N TYR A 190 11.68 17.17 17.24
CA TYR A 190 11.66 16.35 16.05
C TYR A 190 12.84 16.64 15.13
N SER A 191 13.42 15.59 14.58
CA SER A 191 14.46 15.66 13.54
C SER A 191 13.94 14.99 12.26
N ASN A 192 14.33 15.56 11.11
CA ASN A 192 13.94 14.99 9.82
C ASN A 192 14.67 13.66 9.60
N LEU A 193 13.91 12.62 9.25
CA LEU A 193 14.41 11.35 8.75
C LEU A 193 14.51 11.38 7.22
N ALA A 194 13.43 11.80 6.57
CA ALA A 194 13.33 11.88 5.12
C ALA A 194 12.34 12.97 4.71
N THR A 195 12.36 13.33 3.45
CA THR A 195 11.52 14.39 2.91
C THR A 195 10.96 13.96 1.56
N PHE A 196 9.65 14.08 1.38
CA PHE A 196 8.97 13.96 0.11
C PHE A 196 8.87 15.33 -0.54
N THR A 197 9.21 15.44 -1.82
CA THR A 197 8.91 16.58 -2.68
C THR A 197 7.80 16.17 -3.62
N VAL A 198 6.64 16.79 -3.48
CA VAL A 198 5.41 16.43 -4.17
C VAL A 198 5.04 17.54 -5.13
N SER A 199 5.00 17.24 -6.42
CA SER A 199 4.67 18.21 -7.48
C SER A 199 3.44 17.79 -8.32
N ALA A 200 2.97 16.56 -8.15
CA ALA A 200 1.82 16.01 -8.85
C ALA A 200 1.09 14.97 -7.95
N PRO A 201 -0.16 14.58 -8.25
CA PRO A 201 -0.73 13.36 -7.72
C PRO A 201 0.14 12.15 -8.05
N GLY A 202 0.12 11.11 -7.21
CA GLY A 202 0.93 9.90 -7.39
C GLY A 202 1.37 9.30 -6.08
N ALA A 203 2.16 8.23 -6.15
CA ALA A 203 2.80 7.61 -5.01
C ALA A 203 4.29 7.95 -4.96
N TYR A 204 4.79 8.18 -3.76
CA TYR A 204 6.16 8.60 -3.50
C TYR A 204 6.77 7.69 -2.44
N LYS A 205 8.06 7.37 -2.61
CA LYS A 205 8.84 6.58 -1.67
C LYS A 205 10.06 7.36 -1.21
N VAL A 206 10.39 7.25 0.08
CA VAL A 206 11.66 7.71 0.67
C VAL A 206 12.24 6.64 1.57
N SER A 207 13.55 6.64 1.72
CA SER A 207 14.28 5.74 2.63
C SER A 207 15.23 6.55 3.50
N TRP A 208 15.53 6.09 4.74
CA TRP A 208 16.47 6.73 5.67
C TRP A 208 17.34 5.73 6.42
#